data_aabc6afd3afa9f2cad982df8fbf3af49
#
_entry.id   aabc6afd3afa9f2cad982df8fbf3af49
#
_cell.length_a   1.000
_cell.length_b   1.000
_cell.length_c   1.000
_cell.angle_alpha   90.00
_cell.angle_beta   90.00
_cell.angle_gamma   90.00
#
_symmetry.space_group_name_H-M   'P 1'
#
loop_
_entity.id
_entity.type
_entity.pdbx_description
1 polymer ?
#
loop_
_entity_poly.entity_id
_entity_poly.type
_entity_poly.pdbx_seq_one_letter_code
_entity_poly.pdbx_strand_id
1 'polypeptide(L)'
;RIAAIGHAHIDSAWLWPVRETIRKVARTTASMTALIDEQPDFLYGMSSAQQYAWIKEHRPEVFERVRDAVTAGRFLPLGGMWVESDTVMPTGESLVRQFSHGQRFFEREFGVRSKGVWLPDSFGYSPALPQLMRRAGFEWFFTQKISWNQRNVFPHHSFLWEGIDGSRMFTHFPPMDTYNAQLSGMEVAKAARQFQENRVASMSLAPVGWGDGGGGTTREMTGRAARMASLEGSAQVEWKHPDAFFADARAELTDPAVWVGELYLELHRGTLTSQHATKALHRWAEHALIEAELWAATASVRSGAAYPHDELDRLWQIVLLHEFHDILPGTSIAWVHREAVEVLSRALEDAEAISDAARRTLAGEGDVLLRFVPSSVGTADGRGPALGAARMPDAAGAPSE
;
A
#
# COMPACT_ATOMS: atom_id res chain seq x y z
N ARG A 1 -11.71 -9.71 24.73
CA ARG A 1 -10.65 -10.56 24.17
C ARG A 1 -9.75 -9.76 23.23
N ILE A 2 -8.57 -10.27 22.93
CA ILE A 2 -7.62 -9.67 21.99
C ILE A 2 -7.22 -10.76 20.97
N ALA A 3 -7.55 -10.50 19.71
CA ALA A 3 -7.04 -11.26 18.58
C ALA A 3 -5.62 -10.78 18.30
N ALA A 4 -4.62 -11.63 18.49
CA ALA A 4 -3.24 -11.33 18.22
C ALA A 4 -2.85 -11.88 16.84
N ILE A 5 -2.06 -11.10 16.09
CA ILE A 5 -1.39 -11.53 14.87
C ILE A 5 0.07 -11.14 14.95
N GLY A 6 0.98 -12.08 14.77
CA GLY A 6 2.40 -11.77 14.63
C GLY A 6 2.62 -10.84 13.44
N HIS A 7 3.39 -9.79 13.64
CA HIS A 7 3.64 -8.77 12.62
C HIS A 7 5.01 -8.13 12.80
N ALA A 8 5.55 -7.64 11.72
CA ALA A 8 6.64 -6.69 11.71
C ALA A 8 6.30 -5.64 10.66
N HIS A 9 6.00 -4.43 11.08
CA HIS A 9 6.05 -3.31 10.17
C HIS A 9 7.49 -3.09 9.72
N ILE A 10 7.76 -3.05 8.41
CA ILE A 10 9.11 -2.88 7.87
C ILE A 10 9.10 -1.77 6.84
N ASP A 11 9.76 -0.68 7.16
CA ASP A 11 9.89 0.44 6.24
C ASP A 11 10.71 0.05 5.02
N SER A 12 10.13 0.26 3.82
CA SER A 12 10.83 0.05 2.55
C SER A 12 12.05 0.95 2.39
N ALA A 13 12.01 2.12 3.01
CA ALA A 13 13.12 3.03 3.28
C ALA A 13 12.65 4.04 4.33
N TRP A 14 13.54 4.53 5.19
CA TRP A 14 13.26 5.58 6.18
C TRP A 14 14.58 6.17 6.70
N LEU A 15 15.09 5.68 7.85
CA LEU A 15 16.42 6.02 8.38
C LEU A 15 17.54 5.19 7.72
N TRP A 16 17.18 4.43 6.69
CA TRP A 16 18.05 3.58 5.88
C TRP A 16 17.52 3.50 4.43
N PRO A 17 18.41 3.23 3.44
CA PRO A 17 18.00 3.07 2.04
C PRO A 17 17.35 1.73 1.77
N VAL A 18 16.63 1.62 0.63
CA VAL A 18 15.91 0.42 0.17
C VAL A 18 16.78 -0.85 0.21
N ARG A 19 18.06 -0.77 -0.18
CA ARG A 19 18.96 -1.93 -0.15
C ARG A 19 19.17 -2.55 1.24
N GLU A 20 19.05 -1.75 2.31
CA GLU A 20 19.10 -2.28 3.68
C GLU A 20 17.80 -2.96 4.08
N THR A 21 16.67 -2.50 3.53
CA THR A 21 15.38 -3.15 3.76
C THR A 21 15.35 -4.56 3.20
N ILE A 22 15.97 -4.82 2.05
CA ILE A 22 16.09 -6.18 1.48
C ILE A 22 16.72 -7.14 2.50
N ARG A 23 17.77 -6.71 3.20
CA ARG A 23 18.40 -7.51 4.27
C ARG A 23 17.52 -7.67 5.51
N LYS A 24 16.82 -6.58 5.91
CA LYS A 24 15.91 -6.60 7.06
C LYS A 24 14.76 -7.56 6.83
N VAL A 25 14.11 -7.49 5.67
CA VAL A 25 13.01 -8.37 5.28
C VAL A 25 13.46 -9.84 5.27
N ALA A 26 14.59 -10.14 4.65
CA ALA A 26 15.13 -11.50 4.62
C ALA A 26 15.40 -12.07 6.02
N ARG A 27 16.01 -11.26 6.90
CA ARG A 27 16.27 -11.64 8.30
C ARG A 27 14.96 -11.89 9.07
N THR A 28 14.01 -10.96 8.98
CA THR A 28 12.73 -11.06 9.68
C THR A 28 11.95 -12.27 9.21
N THR A 29 11.86 -12.47 7.90
CA THR A 29 11.12 -13.60 7.32
C THR A 29 11.73 -14.94 7.72
N ALA A 30 13.06 -15.06 7.70
CA ALA A 30 13.75 -16.27 8.17
C ALA A 30 13.46 -16.54 9.66
N SER A 31 13.46 -15.50 10.51
CA SER A 31 13.13 -15.63 11.94
C SER A 31 11.66 -16.00 12.17
N MET A 32 10.74 -15.41 11.41
CA MET A 32 9.30 -15.67 11.59
C MET A 32 8.91 -17.06 11.08
N THR A 33 9.47 -17.55 9.98
CA THR A 33 9.26 -18.94 9.54
C THR A 33 9.81 -19.94 10.56
N ALA A 34 10.97 -19.66 11.18
CA ALA A 34 11.49 -20.49 12.26
C ALA A 34 10.57 -20.47 13.51
N LEU A 35 10.03 -19.30 13.88
CA LEU A 35 9.11 -19.20 15.01
C LEU A 35 7.77 -19.93 14.74
N ILE A 36 7.29 -19.92 13.49
CA ILE A 36 6.13 -20.70 13.06
C ILE A 36 6.37 -22.19 13.27
N ASP A 37 7.55 -22.71 12.94
CA ASP A 37 7.90 -24.12 13.14
C ASP A 37 7.94 -24.51 14.63
N GLU A 38 8.37 -23.57 15.49
CA GLU A 38 8.48 -23.81 16.95
C GLU A 38 7.16 -23.65 17.71
N GLN A 39 6.22 -22.82 17.20
CA GLN A 39 5.01 -22.42 17.93
C GLN A 39 3.76 -22.80 17.16
N PRO A 40 3.08 -23.92 17.50
CA PRO A 40 1.97 -24.47 16.72
C PRO A 40 0.81 -23.51 16.45
N ASP A 41 0.46 -22.66 17.40
CA ASP A 41 -0.68 -21.74 17.30
C ASP A 41 -0.31 -20.37 16.71
N PHE A 42 0.98 -20.10 16.54
CA PHE A 42 1.46 -18.79 16.09
C PHE A 42 1.12 -18.53 14.61
N LEU A 43 0.52 -17.37 14.34
CA LEU A 43 0.22 -16.86 13.02
C LEU A 43 1.04 -15.58 12.77
N TYR A 44 1.60 -15.46 11.60
CA TYR A 44 2.36 -14.27 11.22
C TYR A 44 1.82 -13.65 9.94
N GLY A 45 1.56 -12.34 9.95
CA GLY A 45 1.10 -11.57 8.81
C GLY A 45 2.18 -10.60 8.32
N MET A 46 2.42 -10.58 7.01
CA MET A 46 3.32 -9.63 6.36
C MET A 46 2.60 -8.92 5.22
N SER A 47 2.64 -7.59 5.25
CA SER A 47 2.16 -6.69 4.20
C SER A 47 3.23 -6.45 3.13
N SER A 48 2.85 -5.74 2.04
CA SER A 48 3.75 -5.31 0.96
C SER A 48 4.29 -6.44 0.07
N ALA A 49 3.66 -6.63 -1.10
CA ALA A 49 4.10 -7.64 -2.08
C ALA A 49 5.56 -7.45 -2.54
N GLN A 50 6.04 -6.20 -2.57
CA GLN A 50 7.43 -5.88 -2.85
C GLN A 50 8.42 -6.58 -1.91
N GLN A 51 8.07 -6.73 -0.63
CA GLN A 51 8.93 -7.42 0.34
C GLN A 51 9.08 -8.89 -0.01
N TYR A 52 7.99 -9.56 -0.41
CA TYR A 52 8.03 -10.95 -0.88
C TYR A 52 8.82 -11.07 -2.20
N ALA A 53 8.69 -10.10 -3.10
CA ALA A 53 9.46 -10.08 -4.35
C ALA A 53 10.98 -10.02 -4.06
N TRP A 54 11.41 -9.20 -3.11
CA TRP A 54 12.81 -9.15 -2.68
C TRP A 54 13.30 -10.46 -2.06
N ILE A 55 12.47 -11.14 -1.26
CA ILE A 55 12.85 -12.45 -0.71
C ILE A 55 12.98 -13.46 -1.84
N LYS A 56 12.03 -13.50 -2.76
CA LYS A 56 12.06 -14.39 -3.93
C LYS A 56 13.34 -14.23 -4.75
N GLU A 57 13.74 -12.98 -4.99
CA GLU A 57 14.91 -12.66 -5.80
C GLU A 57 16.24 -12.95 -5.08
N HIS A 58 16.34 -12.53 -3.80
CA HIS A 58 17.62 -12.52 -3.10
C HIS A 58 17.81 -13.67 -2.10
N ARG A 59 16.74 -14.37 -1.70
CA ARG A 59 16.74 -15.49 -0.73
C ARG A 59 15.67 -16.53 -1.09
N PRO A 60 15.80 -17.17 -2.27
CA PRO A 60 14.79 -18.12 -2.76
C PRO A 60 14.51 -19.25 -1.78
N GLU A 61 15.52 -19.69 -1.01
CA GLU A 61 15.36 -20.73 0.02
C GLU A 61 14.44 -20.28 1.17
N VAL A 62 14.47 -19.00 1.52
CA VAL A 62 13.55 -18.41 2.52
C VAL A 62 12.16 -18.25 1.91
N PHE A 63 12.09 -17.89 0.64
CA PHE A 63 10.82 -17.73 -0.07
C PHE A 63 10.04 -19.05 -0.16
N GLU A 64 10.71 -20.18 -0.40
CA GLU A 64 10.05 -21.49 -0.39
C GLU A 64 9.49 -21.84 1.01
N ARG A 65 10.22 -21.55 2.09
CA ARG A 65 9.68 -21.72 3.45
C ARG A 65 8.45 -20.83 3.72
N VAL A 66 8.44 -19.62 3.17
CA VAL A 66 7.24 -18.77 3.23
C VAL A 66 6.09 -19.41 2.48
N ARG A 67 6.32 -19.94 1.28
CA ARG A 67 5.30 -20.62 0.47
C ARG A 67 4.68 -21.81 1.22
N ASP A 68 5.52 -22.64 1.85
CA ASP A 68 5.07 -23.76 2.68
C ASP A 68 4.21 -23.27 3.86
N ALA A 69 4.67 -22.22 4.55
CA ALA A 69 3.95 -21.66 5.69
C ALA A 69 2.63 -20.96 5.27
N VAL A 70 2.57 -20.36 4.08
CA VAL A 70 1.32 -19.81 3.50
C VAL A 70 0.35 -20.95 3.18
N THR A 71 0.83 -22.02 2.56
CA THR A 71 0.02 -23.22 2.26
C THR A 71 -0.56 -23.84 3.54
N ALA A 72 0.21 -23.81 4.63
CA ALA A 72 -0.22 -24.27 5.95
C ALA A 72 -1.17 -23.27 6.66
N GLY A 73 -1.46 -22.10 6.08
CA GLY A 73 -2.29 -21.05 6.68
C GLY A 73 -1.66 -20.36 7.90
N ARG A 74 -0.34 -20.41 8.02
CA ARG A 74 0.41 -19.91 9.18
C ARG A 74 1.18 -18.61 8.90
N PHE A 75 1.56 -18.36 7.66
CA PHE A 75 2.12 -17.11 7.16
C PHE A 75 1.11 -16.47 6.22
N LEU A 76 0.70 -15.24 6.52
CA LEU A 76 -0.45 -14.60 5.88
C LEU A 76 0.01 -13.41 5.02
N PRO A 77 -0.12 -13.48 3.69
CA PRO A 77 0.01 -12.30 2.84
C PRO A 77 -1.13 -11.31 3.12
N LEU A 78 -0.80 -10.14 3.67
CA LEU A 78 -1.77 -9.13 4.10
C LEU A 78 -1.73 -7.88 3.21
N GLY A 79 -2.77 -7.04 3.30
CA GLY A 79 -2.82 -5.68 2.80
C GLY A 79 -3.08 -5.52 1.30
N GLY A 80 -2.67 -6.49 0.49
CA GLY A 80 -2.99 -6.52 -0.94
C GLY A 80 -2.36 -5.43 -1.81
N MET A 81 -1.52 -4.54 -1.25
CA MET A 81 -0.78 -3.52 -1.98
C MET A 81 0.63 -3.98 -2.36
N TRP A 82 1.22 -3.31 -3.36
CA TRP A 82 2.63 -3.49 -3.71
C TRP A 82 3.55 -3.06 -2.58
N VAL A 83 3.31 -1.88 -1.99
CA VAL A 83 3.91 -1.41 -0.74
C VAL A 83 2.84 -0.83 0.19
N GLU A 84 3.15 -0.58 1.46
CA GLU A 84 2.33 0.24 2.34
C GLU A 84 2.46 1.71 1.92
N SER A 85 1.63 2.11 0.96
CA SER A 85 1.70 3.39 0.25
C SER A 85 1.23 4.56 1.11
N ASP A 86 1.75 5.77 0.82
CA ASP A 86 0.99 7.00 1.02
C ASP A 86 -0.33 6.90 0.24
N THR A 87 -1.43 7.40 0.80
CA THR A 87 -2.76 7.29 0.19
C THR A 87 -3.41 8.64 -0.10
N VAL A 88 -2.66 9.73 0.10
CA VAL A 88 -3.16 11.09 -0.08
C VAL A 88 -2.59 11.73 -1.35
N MET A 89 -1.29 11.54 -1.61
CA MET A 89 -0.61 12.18 -2.74
C MET A 89 -0.65 11.39 -4.06
N PRO A 90 -0.61 10.04 -4.09
CA PRO A 90 -0.75 9.30 -5.35
C PRO A 90 -2.08 9.57 -6.03
N THR A 91 -2.12 9.42 -7.37
CA THR A 91 -3.39 9.45 -8.12
C THR A 91 -4.26 8.24 -7.77
N GLY A 92 -5.56 8.33 -8.05
CA GLY A 92 -6.46 7.19 -7.93
C GLY A 92 -6.05 6.01 -8.81
N GLU A 93 -5.49 6.27 -10.00
CA GLU A 93 -4.94 5.23 -10.87
C GLU A 93 -3.75 4.52 -10.21
N SER A 94 -2.81 5.27 -9.63
CA SER A 94 -1.67 4.71 -8.94
C SER A 94 -2.08 3.84 -7.75
N LEU A 95 -3.05 4.28 -6.95
CA LEU A 95 -3.60 3.47 -5.85
C LEU A 95 -4.29 2.19 -6.34
N VAL A 96 -4.99 2.23 -7.49
CA VAL A 96 -5.51 1.02 -8.14
C VAL A 96 -4.37 0.09 -8.56
N ARG A 97 -3.25 0.64 -9.06
CA ARG A 97 -2.06 -0.14 -9.42
C ARG A 97 -1.39 -0.77 -8.20
N GLN A 98 -1.34 -0.06 -7.06
CA GLN A 98 -0.88 -0.65 -5.79
C GLN A 98 -1.64 -1.95 -5.49
N PHE A 99 -2.98 -1.92 -5.56
CA PHE A 99 -3.81 -3.10 -5.32
C PHE A 99 -3.64 -4.17 -6.41
N SER A 100 -3.64 -3.77 -7.68
CA SER A 100 -3.57 -4.74 -8.77
C SER A 100 -2.22 -5.47 -8.83
N HIS A 101 -1.10 -4.76 -8.60
CA HIS A 101 0.23 -5.37 -8.56
C HIS A 101 0.40 -6.27 -7.33
N GLY A 102 -0.04 -5.80 -6.15
CA GLY A 102 0.04 -6.58 -4.92
C GLY A 102 -0.80 -7.86 -5.00
N GLN A 103 -2.07 -7.75 -5.37
CA GLN A 103 -2.97 -8.91 -5.48
C GLN A 103 -2.53 -9.90 -6.55
N ARG A 104 -2.11 -9.43 -7.74
CA ARG A 104 -1.57 -10.32 -8.79
C ARG A 104 -0.33 -11.09 -8.32
N PHE A 105 0.55 -10.42 -7.56
CA PHE A 105 1.72 -11.09 -6.99
C PHE A 105 1.31 -12.19 -6.02
N PHE A 106 0.43 -11.91 -5.07
CA PHE A 106 -0.03 -12.88 -4.08
C PHE A 106 -0.77 -14.06 -4.73
N GLU A 107 -1.62 -13.79 -5.73
CA GLU A 107 -2.33 -14.82 -6.47
C GLU A 107 -1.38 -15.72 -7.27
N ARG A 108 -0.42 -15.12 -7.97
CA ARG A 108 0.56 -15.86 -8.78
C ARG A 108 1.50 -16.71 -7.93
N GLU A 109 2.00 -16.17 -6.82
CA GLU A 109 3.03 -16.84 -6.01
C GLU A 109 2.47 -17.79 -4.97
N PHE A 110 1.28 -17.51 -4.45
CA PHE A 110 0.70 -18.22 -3.32
C PHE A 110 -0.72 -18.75 -3.57
N GLY A 111 -1.36 -18.40 -4.67
CA GLY A 111 -2.75 -18.78 -4.95
C GLY A 111 -3.78 -18.11 -4.03
N VAL A 112 -3.41 -17.01 -3.36
CA VAL A 112 -4.28 -16.32 -2.39
C VAL A 112 -4.49 -14.87 -2.79
N ARG A 113 -5.65 -14.33 -2.38
CA ARG A 113 -5.95 -12.88 -2.46
C ARG A 113 -6.21 -12.36 -1.05
N SER A 114 -5.58 -11.25 -0.70
CA SER A 114 -5.85 -10.57 0.57
C SER A 114 -7.27 -10.00 0.56
N LYS A 115 -8.04 -10.24 1.64
CA LYS A 115 -9.39 -9.68 1.80
C LYS A 115 -9.41 -8.30 2.42
N GLY A 116 -8.32 -7.87 2.99
CA GLY A 116 -8.25 -6.57 3.65
C GLY A 116 -7.05 -5.75 3.27
N VAL A 117 -7.19 -4.46 3.45
CA VAL A 117 -6.10 -3.49 3.30
C VAL A 117 -5.47 -3.24 4.67
N TRP A 118 -4.14 -3.34 4.73
CA TRP A 118 -3.36 -3.25 5.96
C TRP A 118 -2.30 -2.16 5.84
N LEU A 119 -2.55 -1.00 6.44
CA LEU A 119 -1.69 0.18 6.40
C LEU A 119 -1.49 0.73 7.81
N PRO A 120 -0.65 0.10 8.63
CA PRO A 120 -0.52 0.46 10.04
C PRO A 120 0.08 1.85 10.25
N ASP A 121 0.94 2.33 9.34
CA ASP A 121 1.77 3.51 9.58
C ASP A 121 1.66 4.64 8.52
N SER A 122 0.81 4.54 7.50
CA SER A 122 0.62 5.63 6.53
C SER A 122 0.03 6.89 7.19
N PHE A 123 0.40 8.08 6.68
CA PHE A 123 0.19 9.36 7.37
C PHE A 123 -1.15 10.04 7.04
N GLY A 124 -2.23 9.31 7.23
CA GLY A 124 -3.59 9.72 6.88
C GLY A 124 -4.09 9.03 5.62
N TYR A 125 -5.40 9.08 5.40
CA TYR A 125 -6.06 8.29 4.37
C TYR A 125 -7.12 9.12 3.65
N SER A 126 -6.95 9.22 2.32
CA SER A 126 -7.86 9.95 1.44
C SER A 126 -9.30 9.41 1.53
N PRO A 127 -10.31 10.28 1.53
CA PRO A 127 -11.72 9.85 1.53
C PRO A 127 -12.15 9.16 0.22
N ALA A 128 -11.29 9.09 -0.79
CA ALA A 128 -11.50 8.27 -1.99
C ALA A 128 -11.14 6.80 -1.78
N LEU A 129 -10.33 6.48 -0.76
CA LEU A 129 -9.82 5.13 -0.54
C LEU A 129 -10.90 4.07 -0.30
N PRO A 130 -12.00 4.32 0.46
CA PRO A 130 -13.09 3.35 0.61
C PRO A 130 -13.68 2.87 -0.71
N GLN A 131 -13.90 3.78 -1.69
CA GLN A 131 -14.35 3.43 -3.03
C GLN A 131 -13.37 2.49 -3.72
N LEU A 132 -12.09 2.85 -3.74
CA LEU A 132 -11.04 2.07 -4.41
C LEU A 132 -10.92 0.67 -3.79
N MET A 133 -10.90 0.57 -2.46
CA MET A 133 -10.88 -0.71 -1.74
C MET A 133 -12.09 -1.58 -2.09
N ARG A 134 -13.29 -1.01 -2.02
CA ARG A 134 -14.54 -1.75 -2.36
C ARG A 134 -14.54 -2.23 -3.80
N ARG A 135 -14.12 -1.40 -4.75
CA ARG A 135 -14.05 -1.75 -6.18
C ARG A 135 -12.98 -2.80 -6.46
N ALA A 136 -11.88 -2.80 -5.70
CA ALA A 136 -10.84 -3.81 -5.77
C ALA A 136 -11.22 -5.14 -5.07
N GLY A 137 -12.38 -5.21 -4.42
CA GLY A 137 -12.91 -6.42 -3.79
C GLY A 137 -12.48 -6.65 -2.35
N PHE A 138 -11.92 -5.63 -1.68
CA PHE A 138 -11.59 -5.73 -0.27
C PHE A 138 -12.82 -5.62 0.62
N GLU A 139 -12.75 -6.29 1.79
CA GLU A 139 -13.85 -6.41 2.74
C GLU A 139 -13.63 -5.58 4.00
N TRP A 140 -12.37 -5.32 4.39
CA TRP A 140 -12.01 -4.62 5.62
C TRP A 140 -10.72 -3.78 5.46
N PHE A 141 -10.57 -2.81 6.38
CA PHE A 141 -9.41 -1.92 6.46
C PHE A 141 -8.82 -1.90 7.88
N PHE A 142 -7.50 -1.95 7.97
CA PHE A 142 -6.76 -1.88 9.21
C PHE A 142 -5.72 -0.76 9.16
N THR A 143 -5.71 0.08 10.19
CA THR A 143 -4.64 1.05 10.45
C THR A 143 -4.48 1.32 11.95
N GLN A 144 -3.36 1.92 12.32
CA GLN A 144 -3.10 2.34 13.70
C GLN A 144 -2.72 3.82 13.79
N LYS A 145 -2.19 4.41 12.71
CA LYS A 145 -1.53 5.72 12.74
C LYS A 145 -2.39 6.85 13.30
N ILE A 146 -3.70 6.82 13.06
CA ILE A 146 -4.63 7.87 13.53
C ILE A 146 -4.72 7.92 15.07
N SER A 147 -4.38 6.85 15.78
CA SER A 147 -4.28 6.87 17.26
C SER A 147 -3.20 7.83 17.78
N TRP A 148 -2.27 8.26 16.91
CA TRP A 148 -1.19 9.18 17.27
C TRP A 148 -1.51 10.64 17.00
N ASN A 149 -2.77 10.98 16.75
CA ASN A 149 -3.21 12.37 16.64
C ASN A 149 -2.77 13.19 17.84
N GLN A 150 -2.28 14.41 17.57
CA GLN A 150 -1.70 15.28 18.60
C GLN A 150 -2.75 15.99 19.49
N ARG A 151 -3.97 16.18 19.00
CA ARG A 151 -5.00 16.98 19.69
C ARG A 151 -6.28 16.20 19.91
N ASN A 152 -6.82 15.60 18.85
CA ASN A 152 -8.10 14.92 18.90
C ASN A 152 -7.90 13.41 19.03
N VAL A 153 -8.55 12.82 20.02
CA VAL A 153 -8.65 11.37 20.14
C VAL A 153 -9.71 10.90 19.16
N PHE A 154 -9.37 9.96 18.27
CA PHE A 154 -10.35 9.38 17.36
C PHE A 154 -11.39 8.59 18.16
N PRO A 155 -12.71 8.81 17.92
CA PRO A 155 -13.74 8.33 18.84
C PRO A 155 -14.09 6.85 18.71
N HIS A 156 -13.55 6.14 17.73
CA HIS A 156 -13.89 4.74 17.42
C HIS A 156 -12.66 3.88 17.19
N HIS A 157 -12.76 2.59 17.52
CA HIS A 157 -11.79 1.58 17.15
C HIS A 157 -12.34 0.64 16.08
N SER A 158 -13.65 0.27 16.15
CA SER A 158 -14.31 -0.53 15.12
C SER A 158 -15.54 0.22 14.59
N PHE A 159 -15.53 0.56 13.30
CA PHE A 159 -16.53 1.44 12.70
C PHE A 159 -16.65 1.22 11.18
N LEU A 160 -17.63 1.85 10.56
CA LEU A 160 -17.71 1.97 9.10
C LEU A 160 -17.10 3.29 8.65
N TRP A 161 -16.08 3.21 7.81
CA TRP A 161 -15.50 4.36 7.15
C TRP A 161 -16.19 4.60 5.80
N GLU A 162 -16.84 5.77 5.65
CA GLU A 162 -17.57 6.16 4.45
C GLU A 162 -16.74 7.15 3.62
N GLY A 163 -16.54 6.82 2.36
CA GLY A 163 -15.85 7.65 1.38
C GLY A 163 -16.75 8.69 0.72
N ILE A 164 -16.16 9.50 -0.17
CA ILE A 164 -16.82 10.59 -0.89
C ILE A 164 -17.96 10.15 -1.79
N ASP A 165 -17.98 8.89 -2.22
CA ASP A 165 -19.02 8.30 -3.07
C ASP A 165 -20.09 7.51 -2.29
N GLY A 166 -20.01 7.52 -0.95
CA GLY A 166 -20.87 6.75 -0.06
C GLY A 166 -20.47 5.29 0.11
N SER A 167 -19.35 4.83 -0.50
CA SER A 167 -18.82 3.49 -0.26
C SER A 167 -18.37 3.36 1.19
N ARG A 168 -18.71 2.24 1.83
CA ARG A 168 -18.38 1.97 3.24
C ARG A 168 -17.42 0.79 3.37
N MET A 169 -16.41 0.96 4.23
CA MET A 169 -15.42 -0.05 4.57
C MET A 169 -15.42 -0.30 6.08
N PHE A 170 -15.57 -1.56 6.50
CA PHE A 170 -15.42 -1.90 7.92
C PHE A 170 -13.95 -1.72 8.32
N THR A 171 -13.72 -0.89 9.32
CA THR A 171 -12.39 -0.41 9.70
C THR A 171 -12.11 -0.71 11.17
N HIS A 172 -10.86 -1.06 11.48
CA HIS A 172 -10.41 -1.26 12.85
C HIS A 172 -9.09 -0.57 13.14
N PHE A 173 -9.01 0.13 14.28
CA PHE A 173 -7.80 0.68 14.89
C PHE A 173 -7.50 -0.10 16.16
N PRO A 174 -6.27 -0.58 16.39
CA PRO A 174 -5.97 -1.36 17.58
C PRO A 174 -6.00 -0.50 18.85
N PRO A 175 -6.76 -0.89 19.89
CA PRO A 175 -6.84 -0.11 21.14
C PRO A 175 -5.53 -0.11 21.95
N MET A 176 -4.49 -0.80 21.53
CA MET A 176 -3.15 -0.67 22.11
C MET A 176 -2.43 0.59 21.64
N ASP A 177 -2.92 1.29 20.61
CA ASP A 177 -2.33 2.46 19.96
C ASP A 177 -0.89 2.18 19.48
N THR A 178 -0.66 0.98 19.00
CA THR A 178 0.62 0.56 18.44
C THR A 178 0.45 -0.58 17.45
N TYR A 179 1.29 -0.60 16.43
CA TYR A 179 1.48 -1.77 15.56
C TYR A 179 2.65 -2.64 16.02
N ASN A 180 3.31 -2.26 17.13
CA ASN A 180 4.47 -2.92 17.72
C ASN A 180 4.16 -3.51 19.11
N ALA A 181 2.97 -4.11 19.28
CA ALA A 181 2.58 -4.66 20.57
C ALA A 181 3.51 -5.76 21.04
N GLN A 182 3.82 -5.77 22.34
CA GLN A 182 4.63 -6.78 23.00
C GLN A 182 3.80 -7.72 23.89
N LEU A 183 2.49 -7.50 23.95
CA LEU A 183 1.58 -8.21 24.85
C LEU A 183 2.02 -8.10 26.31
N SER A 184 2.49 -6.94 26.74
CA SER A 184 2.72 -6.67 28.14
C SER A 184 1.38 -6.51 28.90
N GLY A 185 1.38 -6.78 30.20
CA GLY A 185 0.18 -6.60 31.01
C GLY A 185 -0.37 -5.16 30.94
N MET A 186 0.49 -4.16 30.79
CA MET A 186 0.08 -2.76 30.62
C MET A 186 -0.64 -2.53 29.28
N GLU A 187 -0.13 -3.07 28.17
CA GLU A 187 -0.74 -2.93 26.85
C GLU A 187 -2.10 -3.64 26.79
N VAL A 188 -2.19 -4.86 27.35
CA VAL A 188 -3.43 -5.63 27.42
C VAL A 188 -4.48 -4.88 28.27
N ALA A 189 -4.07 -4.35 29.44
CA ALA A 189 -4.95 -3.56 30.28
C ALA A 189 -5.35 -2.21 29.63
N LYS A 190 -4.44 -1.58 28.88
CA LYS A 190 -4.74 -0.37 28.09
C LYS A 190 -5.81 -0.68 27.04
N ALA A 191 -5.63 -1.71 26.24
CA ALA A 191 -6.59 -2.12 25.20
C ALA A 191 -7.98 -2.39 25.80
N ALA A 192 -8.05 -3.12 26.91
CA ALA A 192 -9.31 -3.41 27.59
C ALA A 192 -10.04 -2.16 28.09
N ARG A 193 -9.28 -1.15 28.57
CA ARG A 193 -9.87 0.09 29.12
C ARG A 193 -10.34 1.06 28.04
N GLN A 194 -9.60 1.21 26.95
CA GLN A 194 -9.86 2.26 25.96
C GLN A 194 -10.63 1.82 24.73
N PHE A 195 -10.88 0.52 24.54
CA PHE A 195 -11.68 0.03 23.44
C PHE A 195 -13.08 0.64 23.47
N GLN A 196 -13.38 1.52 22.52
CA GLN A 196 -14.60 2.33 22.53
C GLN A 196 -15.86 1.47 22.39
N GLU A 197 -15.82 0.44 21.57
CA GLU A 197 -16.94 -0.46 21.30
C GLU A 197 -17.07 -1.62 22.29
N ASN A 198 -16.40 -1.59 23.44
CA ASN A 198 -16.33 -2.68 24.43
C ASN A 198 -17.69 -3.12 25.03
N ARG A 199 -18.75 -2.33 24.85
CA ARG A 199 -20.10 -2.68 25.29
C ARG A 199 -20.87 -3.55 24.29
N VAL A 200 -20.45 -3.55 23.03
CA VAL A 200 -21.15 -4.18 21.89
C VAL A 200 -20.24 -5.11 21.07
N ALA A 201 -18.93 -5.04 21.27
CA ALA A 201 -17.95 -5.89 20.64
C ALA A 201 -17.05 -6.54 21.70
N SER A 202 -16.82 -7.84 21.58
CA SER A 202 -16.11 -8.65 22.57
C SER A 202 -14.59 -8.73 22.35
N MET A 203 -14.10 -8.29 21.16
CA MET A 203 -12.73 -8.51 20.74
C MET A 203 -12.14 -7.31 19.98
N SER A 204 -10.88 -7.02 20.23
CA SER A 204 -10.04 -6.11 19.43
C SER A 204 -8.86 -6.85 18.79
N LEU A 205 -8.22 -6.25 17.76
CA LEU A 205 -7.04 -6.81 17.09
C LEU A 205 -5.75 -6.14 17.60
N ALA A 206 -4.66 -6.91 17.69
CA ALA A 206 -3.35 -6.41 18.06
C ALA A 206 -2.26 -7.00 17.14
N PRO A 207 -1.54 -6.20 16.35
CA PRO A 207 -0.29 -6.62 15.71
C PRO A 207 0.82 -6.75 16.75
N VAL A 208 1.49 -7.91 16.77
CA VAL A 208 2.46 -8.27 17.82
C VAL A 208 3.83 -8.49 17.24
N GLY A 209 4.78 -7.66 17.61
CA GLY A 209 6.16 -7.78 17.16
C GLY A 209 6.85 -6.43 16.97
N TRP A 210 8.16 -6.43 16.95
CA TRP A 210 8.97 -5.24 16.73
C TRP A 210 8.92 -4.81 15.27
N GLY A 211 8.56 -3.54 15.02
CA GLY A 211 8.44 -2.94 13.71
C GLY A 211 9.53 -1.96 13.37
N ASP A 212 9.24 -1.17 12.38
CA ASP A 212 10.00 -0.23 11.57
C ASP A 212 11.21 -0.90 10.90
N GLY A 213 12.12 -1.48 11.67
CA GLY A 213 13.29 -2.21 11.18
C GLY A 213 13.11 -3.72 11.04
N GLY A 214 11.91 -4.24 11.24
CA GLY A 214 11.61 -5.65 11.02
C GLY A 214 12.15 -6.60 12.09
N GLY A 215 11.92 -6.33 13.36
CA GLY A 215 12.28 -7.24 14.46
C GLY A 215 11.36 -8.46 14.53
N GLY A 216 10.07 -8.24 14.27
CA GLY A 216 9.03 -9.28 14.33
C GLY A 216 8.69 -9.74 15.74
N THR A 217 7.89 -10.79 15.81
CA THR A 217 7.44 -11.39 17.07
C THR A 217 8.57 -12.19 17.72
N THR A 218 8.70 -12.12 19.03
CA THR A 218 9.71 -12.85 19.79
C THR A 218 9.11 -14.04 20.56
N ARG A 219 9.94 -15.01 20.95
CA ARG A 219 9.53 -16.12 21.82
C ARG A 219 8.94 -15.64 23.15
N GLU A 220 9.41 -14.50 23.65
CA GLU A 220 8.85 -13.90 24.86
C GLU A 220 7.42 -13.42 24.63
N MET A 221 7.11 -12.79 23.47
CA MET A 221 5.75 -12.36 23.11
C MET A 221 4.81 -13.55 22.93
N THR A 222 5.25 -14.62 22.26
CA THR A 222 4.43 -15.84 22.13
C THR A 222 4.19 -16.50 23.50
N GLY A 223 5.21 -16.52 24.38
CA GLY A 223 5.05 -16.96 25.75
C GLY A 223 4.10 -16.10 26.59
N ARG A 224 4.06 -14.78 26.35
CA ARG A 224 3.07 -13.88 26.98
C ARG A 224 1.66 -14.20 26.48
N ALA A 225 1.46 -14.35 25.17
CA ALA A 225 0.18 -14.75 24.60
C ALA A 225 -0.36 -16.05 25.23
N ALA A 226 0.48 -17.08 25.31
CA ALA A 226 0.12 -18.34 25.90
C ALA A 226 -0.31 -18.22 27.38
N ARG A 227 0.40 -17.41 28.20
CA ARG A 227 0.02 -17.16 29.59
C ARG A 227 -1.29 -16.38 29.72
N MET A 228 -1.56 -15.46 28.79
CA MET A 228 -2.76 -14.62 28.80
C MET A 228 -3.97 -15.27 28.15
N ALA A 229 -3.83 -16.47 27.57
CA ALA A 229 -4.95 -17.21 26.98
C ALA A 229 -6.09 -17.48 27.99
N SER A 230 -5.75 -17.62 29.27
CA SER A 230 -6.71 -17.93 30.33
C SER A 230 -6.41 -17.24 31.68
N LEU A 231 -5.61 -16.14 31.66
CA LEU A 231 -5.24 -15.43 32.90
C LEU A 231 -6.45 -14.73 33.51
N GLU A 232 -6.81 -15.10 34.74
CA GLU A 232 -7.89 -14.44 35.48
C GLU A 232 -7.59 -12.95 35.70
N GLY A 233 -8.60 -12.11 35.51
CA GLY A 233 -8.49 -10.65 35.67
C GLY A 233 -7.83 -9.94 34.47
N SER A 234 -7.45 -10.65 33.43
CA SER A 234 -6.89 -10.10 32.19
C SER A 234 -7.81 -10.32 30.99
N ALA A 235 -7.70 -9.47 29.97
CA ALA A 235 -8.28 -9.82 28.68
C ALA A 235 -7.55 -11.06 28.10
N GLN A 236 -8.33 -12.02 27.65
CA GLN A 236 -7.79 -13.21 27.00
C GLN A 236 -7.14 -12.86 25.66
N VAL A 237 -5.99 -13.44 25.37
CA VAL A 237 -5.25 -13.28 24.11
C VAL A 237 -5.29 -14.59 23.33
N GLU A 238 -5.64 -14.53 22.05
CA GLU A 238 -5.61 -15.66 21.13
C GLU A 238 -4.95 -15.28 19.80
N TRP A 239 -4.17 -16.18 19.20
CA TRP A 239 -3.70 -15.99 17.83
C TRP A 239 -4.87 -16.20 16.88
N LYS A 240 -5.13 -15.20 16.02
CA LYS A 240 -6.30 -15.21 15.15
C LYS A 240 -6.01 -14.60 13.79
N HIS A 241 -6.50 -15.25 12.74
CA HIS A 241 -6.44 -14.73 11.38
C HIS A 241 -7.22 -13.40 11.31
N PRO A 242 -6.66 -12.33 10.71
CA PRO A 242 -7.35 -11.05 10.58
C PRO A 242 -8.74 -11.18 9.92
N ASP A 243 -8.88 -11.96 8.84
CA ASP A 243 -10.19 -12.16 8.19
C ASP A 243 -11.23 -12.73 9.17
N ALA A 244 -10.84 -13.68 10.02
CA ALA A 244 -11.74 -14.24 11.02
C ALA A 244 -12.08 -13.21 12.11
N PHE A 245 -11.11 -12.39 12.54
CA PHE A 245 -11.39 -11.28 13.45
C PHE A 245 -12.39 -10.30 12.85
N PHE A 246 -12.17 -9.87 11.61
CA PHE A 246 -13.07 -8.90 10.96
C PHE A 246 -14.47 -9.46 10.68
N ALA A 247 -14.58 -10.75 10.37
CA ALA A 247 -15.86 -11.42 10.22
C ALA A 247 -16.64 -11.44 11.54
N ASP A 248 -15.99 -11.83 12.64
CA ASP A 248 -16.61 -11.88 13.97
C ASP A 248 -16.97 -10.47 14.46
N ALA A 249 -16.05 -9.50 14.34
CA ALA A 249 -16.29 -8.12 14.76
C ALA A 249 -17.49 -7.48 14.00
N ARG A 250 -17.60 -7.77 12.70
CA ARG A 250 -18.74 -7.31 11.90
C ARG A 250 -20.06 -7.99 12.31
N ALA A 251 -20.01 -9.27 12.68
CA ALA A 251 -21.20 -9.99 13.15
C ALA A 251 -21.69 -9.51 14.54
N GLU A 252 -20.75 -9.18 15.42
CA GLU A 252 -21.07 -8.64 16.76
C GLU A 252 -21.58 -7.17 16.69
N LEU A 253 -20.96 -6.35 15.85
CA LEU A 253 -21.26 -4.92 15.75
C LEU A 253 -22.37 -4.66 14.73
N THR A 254 -23.62 -4.86 15.16
CA THR A 254 -24.80 -4.80 14.28
C THR A 254 -25.19 -3.38 13.84
N ASP A 255 -24.82 -2.36 14.64
CA ASP A 255 -25.07 -0.94 14.34
C ASP A 255 -23.75 -0.14 14.57
N PRO A 256 -22.76 -0.30 13.67
CA PRO A 256 -21.49 0.39 13.79
C PRO A 256 -21.64 1.89 13.52
N ALA A 257 -20.90 2.70 14.27
CA ALA A 257 -20.74 4.11 13.96
C ALA A 257 -20.21 4.31 12.53
N VAL A 258 -20.59 5.41 11.91
CA VAL A 258 -20.13 5.77 10.56
C VAL A 258 -19.26 7.03 10.65
N TRP A 259 -18.01 6.92 10.22
CA TRP A 259 -17.12 8.07 10.02
C TRP A 259 -17.09 8.43 8.54
N VAL A 260 -17.48 9.66 8.20
CA VAL A 260 -17.58 10.15 6.82
C VAL A 260 -16.39 11.05 6.49
N GLY A 261 -15.72 10.79 5.38
CA GLY A 261 -14.67 11.63 4.85
C GLY A 261 -13.25 11.13 5.13
N GLU A 262 -12.30 12.06 5.21
CA GLU A 262 -10.88 11.77 5.41
C GLU A 262 -10.59 11.19 6.81
N LEU A 263 -9.67 10.24 6.87
CA LEU A 263 -9.00 9.87 8.11
C LEU A 263 -7.70 10.68 8.22
N TYR A 264 -7.83 11.91 8.72
CA TYR A 264 -6.73 12.87 8.80
C TYR A 264 -5.80 12.56 9.98
N LEU A 265 -4.48 12.59 9.69
CA LEU A 265 -3.47 12.47 10.75
C LEU A 265 -3.05 13.86 11.22
N GLU A 266 -3.26 14.14 12.51
CA GLU A 266 -2.81 15.38 13.17
C GLU A 266 -1.34 15.30 13.61
N LEU A 267 -0.49 14.76 12.76
CA LEU A 267 0.95 14.57 12.94
C LEU A 267 1.64 14.68 11.58
N HIS A 268 2.94 14.90 11.52
CA HIS A 268 3.73 14.90 10.28
C HIS A 268 3.19 15.85 9.17
N ARG A 269 2.67 17.01 9.52
CA ARG A 269 1.97 17.94 8.60
C ARG A 269 2.81 18.44 7.44
N GLY A 270 4.13 18.45 7.58
CA GLY A 270 5.07 18.85 6.52
C GLY A 270 5.19 17.86 5.37
N THR A 271 4.65 16.66 5.49
CA THR A 271 4.76 15.57 4.50
C THR A 271 4.15 15.90 3.14
N LEU A 272 3.15 16.77 3.09
CA LEU A 272 2.52 17.19 1.83
C LEU A 272 3.40 18.13 0.99
N THR A 273 4.40 18.77 1.57
CA THR A 273 5.20 19.82 0.90
C THR A 273 6.71 19.58 0.92
N SER A 274 7.21 18.70 1.77
CA SER A 274 8.65 18.39 1.83
C SER A 274 9.13 17.59 0.62
N GLN A 275 10.43 17.67 0.30
CA GLN A 275 11.06 16.93 -0.80
C GLN A 275 10.39 17.13 -2.17
N HIS A 276 10.26 18.38 -2.58
CA HIS A 276 9.56 18.78 -3.81
C HIS A 276 10.00 17.98 -5.05
N ALA A 277 11.32 17.77 -5.23
CA ALA A 277 11.84 17.04 -6.40
C ALA A 277 11.30 15.60 -6.48
N THR A 278 11.25 14.87 -5.36
CA THR A 278 10.67 13.52 -5.30
C THR A 278 9.20 13.55 -5.70
N LYS A 279 8.42 14.49 -5.14
CA LYS A 279 6.98 14.61 -5.42
C LYS A 279 6.69 15.01 -6.87
N ALA A 280 7.46 15.94 -7.41
CA ALA A 280 7.29 16.38 -8.81
C ALA A 280 7.61 15.24 -9.79
N LEU A 281 8.76 14.57 -9.61
CA LEU A 281 9.16 13.46 -10.47
C LEU A 281 8.18 12.28 -10.36
N HIS A 282 7.71 11.96 -9.16
CA HIS A 282 6.67 10.95 -8.98
C HIS A 282 5.41 11.30 -9.78
N ARG A 283 4.88 12.52 -9.65
CA ARG A 283 3.69 12.96 -10.38
C ARG A 283 3.89 12.89 -11.91
N TRP A 284 5.04 13.32 -12.40
CA TRP A 284 5.34 13.26 -13.82
C TRP A 284 5.48 11.82 -14.31
N ALA A 285 6.10 10.93 -13.53
CA ALA A 285 6.23 9.52 -13.88
C ALA A 285 4.86 8.80 -13.91
N GLU A 286 3.95 9.08 -12.95
CA GLU A 286 2.56 8.58 -13.01
C GLU A 286 1.88 8.95 -14.34
N HIS A 287 1.95 10.23 -14.72
CA HIS A 287 1.32 10.72 -15.94
C HIS A 287 1.98 10.14 -17.19
N ALA A 288 3.31 10.09 -17.22
CA ALA A 288 4.05 9.53 -18.37
C ALA A 288 3.74 8.06 -18.59
N LEU A 289 3.59 7.26 -17.51
CA LEU A 289 3.22 5.86 -17.61
C LEU A 289 1.79 5.66 -18.14
N ILE A 290 0.83 6.45 -17.65
CA ILE A 290 -0.55 6.39 -18.17
C ILE A 290 -0.56 6.74 -19.67
N GLU A 291 0.22 7.74 -20.08
CA GLU A 291 0.34 8.16 -21.48
C GLU A 291 1.06 7.09 -22.32
N ALA A 292 2.12 6.48 -21.79
CA ALA A 292 2.84 5.40 -22.44
C ALA A 292 1.94 4.18 -22.72
N GLU A 293 1.14 3.77 -21.75
CA GLU A 293 0.15 2.71 -21.93
C GLU A 293 -0.89 3.06 -23.00
N LEU A 294 -1.42 4.30 -22.98
CA LEU A 294 -2.40 4.76 -23.95
C LEU A 294 -1.87 4.65 -25.39
N TRP A 295 -0.70 5.24 -25.66
CA TRP A 295 -0.16 5.25 -27.01
C TRP A 295 0.39 3.91 -27.45
N ALA A 296 1.03 3.14 -26.55
CA ALA A 296 1.47 1.79 -26.86
C ALA A 296 0.30 0.84 -27.19
N ALA A 297 -0.79 0.90 -26.41
CA ALA A 297 -2.00 0.12 -26.70
C ALA A 297 -2.63 0.56 -28.03
N THR A 298 -2.70 1.87 -28.30
CA THR A 298 -3.22 2.40 -29.56
C THR A 298 -2.37 1.94 -30.74
N ALA A 299 -1.05 2.00 -30.65
CA ALA A 299 -0.14 1.52 -31.69
C ALA A 299 -0.28 0.01 -31.92
N SER A 300 -0.42 -0.76 -30.84
CA SER A 300 -0.63 -2.20 -30.94
C SER A 300 -1.92 -2.54 -31.70
N VAL A 301 -3.03 -1.90 -31.35
CA VAL A 301 -4.34 -2.17 -31.98
C VAL A 301 -4.39 -1.67 -33.40
N ARG A 302 -3.81 -0.51 -33.73
CA ARG A 302 -3.94 0.12 -35.06
C ARG A 302 -2.86 -0.27 -36.03
N SER A 303 -1.66 -0.59 -35.58
CA SER A 303 -0.49 -0.82 -36.41
C SER A 303 0.13 -2.20 -36.21
N GLY A 304 -0.39 -3.03 -35.29
CA GLY A 304 0.18 -4.34 -34.96
C GLY A 304 1.51 -4.27 -34.22
N ALA A 305 1.88 -3.12 -33.66
CA ALA A 305 3.10 -2.99 -32.87
C ALA A 305 3.05 -3.85 -31.61
N ALA A 306 4.19 -4.38 -31.17
CA ALA A 306 4.27 -5.13 -29.93
C ALA A 306 3.99 -4.19 -28.75
N TYR A 307 3.13 -4.64 -27.81
CA TYR A 307 2.88 -3.89 -26.58
C TYR A 307 3.97 -4.23 -25.54
N PRO A 308 4.65 -3.24 -24.94
CA PRO A 308 5.80 -3.47 -24.05
C PRO A 308 5.36 -3.83 -22.61
N HIS A 309 4.72 -4.99 -22.44
CA HIS A 309 4.16 -5.42 -21.15
C HIS A 309 5.18 -5.43 -20.01
N ASP A 310 6.32 -6.09 -20.23
CA ASP A 310 7.31 -6.31 -19.17
C ASP A 310 7.96 -5.00 -18.74
N GLU A 311 8.21 -4.10 -19.69
CA GLU A 311 8.83 -2.81 -19.42
C GLU A 311 7.88 -1.88 -18.65
N LEU A 312 6.62 -1.81 -19.07
CA LEU A 312 5.60 -1.03 -18.37
C LEU A 312 5.34 -1.58 -16.94
N ASP A 313 5.29 -2.92 -16.80
CA ASP A 313 5.12 -3.54 -15.47
C ASP A 313 6.31 -3.22 -14.55
N ARG A 314 7.54 -3.28 -15.07
CA ARG A 314 8.76 -2.88 -14.35
C ARG A 314 8.73 -1.40 -13.93
N LEU A 315 8.34 -0.52 -14.83
CA LEU A 315 8.30 0.92 -14.56
C LEU A 315 7.21 1.25 -13.52
N TRP A 316 6.04 0.64 -13.62
CA TRP A 316 5.01 0.76 -12.58
C TRP A 316 5.52 0.29 -11.23
N GLN A 317 6.18 -0.86 -11.12
CA GLN A 317 6.72 -1.33 -9.84
C GLN A 317 7.72 -0.35 -9.23
N ILE A 318 8.52 0.34 -10.04
CA ILE A 318 9.43 1.40 -9.59
C ILE A 318 8.62 2.59 -9.00
N VAL A 319 7.63 3.09 -9.72
CA VAL A 319 6.82 4.22 -9.26
C VAL A 319 6.06 3.85 -7.98
N LEU A 320 5.43 2.67 -7.95
CA LEU A 320 4.68 2.17 -6.80
C LEU A 320 5.55 1.96 -5.56
N LEU A 321 6.81 1.52 -5.72
CA LEU A 321 7.76 1.45 -4.60
C LEU A 321 8.02 2.83 -3.99
N HIS A 322 8.12 3.86 -4.85
CA HIS A 322 8.40 5.23 -4.40
C HIS A 322 7.18 5.96 -3.82
N GLU A 323 6.00 5.35 -3.83
CA GLU A 323 4.82 5.77 -3.08
C GLU A 323 4.85 5.35 -1.61
N PHE A 324 5.85 4.54 -1.20
CA PHE A 324 5.99 4.13 0.19
C PHE A 324 5.90 5.34 1.12
N HIS A 325 5.19 5.17 2.26
CA HIS A 325 4.75 6.28 3.11
C HIS A 325 5.87 7.08 3.81
N ASP A 326 7.14 6.68 3.68
CA ASP A 326 8.30 7.47 4.08
C ASP A 326 9.12 8.00 2.88
N ILE A 327 8.91 7.52 1.66
CA ILE A 327 9.60 8.03 0.48
C ILE A 327 8.82 9.23 -0.09
N LEU A 328 7.60 9.03 -0.56
CA LEU A 328 6.82 10.11 -1.17
C LEU A 328 6.53 11.26 -0.21
N PRO A 329 6.15 11.04 1.05
CA PRO A 329 5.98 12.09 2.05
C PRO A 329 7.25 12.87 2.39
N GLY A 330 8.43 12.31 2.15
CA GLY A 330 9.68 13.02 2.37
C GLY A 330 10.24 12.90 3.79
N THR A 331 9.88 11.85 4.52
CA THR A 331 10.28 11.61 5.91
C THR A 331 11.51 10.73 6.07
N SER A 332 12.05 10.24 4.96
CA SER A 332 13.30 9.47 4.93
C SER A 332 14.55 10.35 5.02
N ILE A 333 15.69 9.71 5.24
CA ILE A 333 17.03 10.40 5.23
C ILE A 333 17.36 10.92 3.82
N ALA A 334 18.22 11.92 3.76
CA ALA A 334 18.64 12.57 2.50
C ALA A 334 19.20 11.59 1.44
N TRP A 335 19.81 10.50 1.87
CA TRP A 335 20.28 9.46 0.96
C TRP A 335 19.12 8.84 0.15
N VAL A 336 18.03 8.45 0.81
CA VAL A 336 16.83 7.88 0.17
C VAL A 336 16.28 8.82 -0.88
N HIS A 337 16.18 10.13 -0.57
CA HIS A 337 15.63 11.11 -1.51
C HIS A 337 16.53 11.35 -2.71
N ARG A 338 17.86 11.31 -2.55
CA ARG A 338 18.78 11.36 -3.71
C ARG A 338 18.59 10.16 -4.64
N GLU A 339 18.52 8.94 -4.08
CA GLU A 339 18.25 7.72 -4.86
C GLU A 339 16.88 7.77 -5.52
N ALA A 340 15.84 8.24 -4.80
CA ALA A 340 14.48 8.35 -5.35
C ALA A 340 14.42 9.32 -6.54
N VAL A 341 15.07 10.47 -6.44
CA VAL A 341 15.15 11.45 -7.55
C VAL A 341 15.83 10.83 -8.77
N GLU A 342 16.96 10.14 -8.58
CA GLU A 342 17.68 9.49 -9.68
C GLU A 342 16.84 8.39 -10.36
N VAL A 343 16.21 7.52 -9.56
CA VAL A 343 15.42 6.39 -10.07
C VAL A 343 14.14 6.86 -10.75
N LEU A 344 13.42 7.81 -10.15
CA LEU A 344 12.19 8.38 -10.75
C LEU A 344 12.48 9.18 -12.03
N SER A 345 13.62 9.89 -12.10
CA SER A 345 14.02 10.58 -13.35
C SER A 345 14.21 9.58 -14.49
N ARG A 346 14.91 8.47 -14.25
CA ARG A 346 15.09 7.42 -15.28
C ARG A 346 13.76 6.76 -15.64
N ALA A 347 12.90 6.48 -14.66
CA ALA A 347 11.60 5.90 -14.96
C ALA A 347 10.71 6.81 -15.81
N LEU A 348 10.79 8.13 -15.58
CA LEU A 348 10.12 9.14 -16.41
C LEU A 348 10.67 9.12 -17.84
N GLU A 349 12.00 9.17 -18.01
CA GLU A 349 12.66 9.12 -19.33
C GLU A 349 12.29 7.85 -20.10
N ASP A 350 12.31 6.68 -19.46
CA ASP A 350 11.94 5.39 -20.05
C ASP A 350 10.46 5.39 -20.49
N ALA A 351 9.54 5.91 -19.66
CA ALA A 351 8.12 5.99 -19.99
C ALA A 351 7.85 6.95 -21.17
N GLU A 352 8.54 8.09 -21.21
CA GLU A 352 8.47 9.04 -22.33
C GLU A 352 9.01 8.41 -23.62
N ALA A 353 10.08 7.63 -23.54
CA ALA A 353 10.64 6.92 -24.70
C ALA A 353 9.65 5.88 -25.28
N ILE A 354 8.89 5.17 -24.42
CA ILE A 354 7.82 4.27 -24.86
C ILE A 354 6.71 5.06 -25.57
N SER A 355 6.27 6.17 -24.99
CA SER A 355 5.28 7.06 -25.59
C SER A 355 5.73 7.56 -26.97
N ASP A 356 6.98 8.02 -27.07
CA ASP A 356 7.55 8.56 -28.31
C ASP A 356 7.65 7.48 -29.41
N ALA A 357 8.09 6.27 -29.06
CA ALA A 357 8.15 5.16 -30.00
C ALA A 357 6.75 4.81 -30.55
N ALA A 358 5.75 4.75 -29.68
CA ALA A 358 4.37 4.47 -30.05
C ALA A 358 3.77 5.59 -30.93
N ARG A 359 4.00 6.85 -30.58
CA ARG A 359 3.54 8.03 -31.37
C ARG A 359 4.18 8.06 -32.75
N ARG A 360 5.48 7.77 -32.87
CA ARG A 360 6.16 7.64 -34.18
C ARG A 360 5.57 6.53 -35.04
N THR A 361 5.29 5.38 -34.45
CA THR A 361 4.62 4.27 -35.14
C THR A 361 3.24 4.67 -35.66
N LEU A 362 2.47 5.43 -34.88
CA LEU A 362 1.14 5.89 -35.26
C LEU A 362 1.19 7.01 -36.31
N ALA A 363 2.16 7.91 -36.23
CA ALA A 363 2.33 9.02 -37.15
C ALA A 363 2.78 8.56 -38.55
N GLY A 364 3.63 7.53 -38.61
CA GLY A 364 4.31 7.14 -39.86
C GLY A 364 5.36 8.16 -40.31
N GLU A 365 5.81 8.04 -41.55
CA GLU A 365 6.73 8.99 -42.16
C GLU A 365 5.96 10.10 -42.90
N GLY A 366 6.47 11.32 -42.86
CA GLY A 366 5.85 12.47 -43.54
C GLY A 366 6.39 13.81 -43.06
N ASP A 367 5.90 14.87 -43.69
CA ASP A 367 6.27 16.29 -43.47
C ASP A 367 5.25 17.07 -42.62
N VAL A 368 4.19 16.36 -42.12
CA VAL A 368 3.14 16.95 -41.32
C VAL A 368 3.42 16.75 -39.86
N LEU A 369 3.48 17.84 -39.09
CA LEU A 369 3.61 17.76 -37.63
C LEU A 369 2.26 17.35 -37.00
N LEU A 370 2.24 16.30 -36.21
CA LEU A 370 1.08 15.81 -35.46
C LEU A 370 1.20 16.16 -33.99
N ARG A 371 0.13 16.64 -33.39
CA ARG A 371 -0.05 16.79 -31.95
C ARG A 371 -0.89 15.65 -31.43
N PHE A 372 -0.32 14.87 -30.54
CA PHE A 372 -1.02 13.82 -29.80
C PHE A 372 -1.63 14.37 -28.52
N VAL A 373 -2.88 14.03 -28.23
CA VAL A 373 -3.65 14.55 -27.10
C VAL A 373 -4.07 13.41 -26.22
N PRO A 374 -3.41 13.18 -25.08
CA PRO A 374 -3.74 12.11 -24.14
C PRO A 374 -4.96 12.44 -23.25
N SER A 375 -5.44 13.69 -23.28
CA SER A 375 -6.57 14.13 -22.49
C SER A 375 -7.91 13.60 -23.01
N SER A 376 -8.79 13.22 -22.10
CA SER A 376 -10.17 12.79 -22.41
C SER A 376 -11.10 13.94 -22.83
N VAL A 377 -10.68 15.19 -22.69
CA VAL A 377 -11.48 16.38 -22.99
C VAL A 377 -10.98 17.17 -24.21
N GLY A 378 -9.97 16.66 -24.92
CA GLY A 378 -9.35 17.40 -26.03
C GLY A 378 -8.48 18.57 -25.56
N THR A 379 -8.15 19.48 -26.49
CA THR A 379 -7.37 20.69 -26.19
C THR A 379 -8.26 21.87 -25.85
N ALA A 380 -7.80 22.75 -24.95
CA ALA A 380 -8.54 23.93 -24.53
C ALA A 380 -8.82 24.92 -25.69
N ASP A 381 -7.98 24.92 -26.75
CA ASP A 381 -8.14 25.69 -27.97
C ASP A 381 -9.08 25.06 -29.01
N GLY A 382 -9.65 23.89 -28.70
CA GLY A 382 -10.55 23.13 -29.58
C GLY A 382 -9.87 22.53 -30.83
N ARG A 383 -8.55 22.61 -30.96
CA ARG A 383 -7.80 22.19 -32.16
C ARG A 383 -7.34 20.73 -32.15
N GLY A 384 -7.53 20.04 -31.05
CA GLY A 384 -7.16 18.63 -30.90
C GLY A 384 -8.31 17.80 -30.35
N PRO A 385 -8.55 16.59 -30.92
CA PRO A 385 -9.57 15.67 -30.42
C PRO A 385 -9.16 15.11 -29.07
N ALA A 386 -10.15 14.71 -28.26
CA ALA A 386 -9.89 13.93 -27.07
C ALA A 386 -9.28 12.56 -27.43
N LEU A 387 -8.28 12.11 -26.69
CA LEU A 387 -7.59 10.82 -26.87
C LEU A 387 -7.21 10.53 -28.33
N GLY A 388 -6.66 11.50 -29.04
CA GLY A 388 -6.37 11.39 -30.46
C GLY A 388 -5.20 12.22 -30.93
N ALA A 389 -5.01 12.31 -32.26
CA ALA A 389 -4.00 13.14 -32.89
C ALA A 389 -4.63 14.15 -33.85
N ALA A 390 -4.07 15.34 -33.91
CA ALA A 390 -4.47 16.37 -34.84
C ALA A 390 -3.25 16.96 -35.57
N ARG A 391 -3.44 17.37 -36.81
CA ARG A 391 -2.44 18.12 -37.56
C ARG A 391 -2.18 19.48 -36.87
N MET A 392 -0.92 19.78 -36.63
CA MET A 392 -0.55 21.11 -36.18
C MET A 392 -0.68 22.11 -37.34
N PRO A 393 -1.20 23.34 -37.11
CA PRO A 393 -1.16 24.36 -38.14
C PRO A 393 0.29 24.69 -38.50
N ASP A 394 0.54 24.90 -39.78
CA ASP A 394 1.86 25.33 -40.26
C ASP A 394 2.28 26.62 -39.53
N ALA A 395 3.56 26.70 -39.16
CA ALA A 395 4.10 27.87 -38.43
C ALA A 395 4.01 29.21 -39.19
N ALA A 396 3.46 29.20 -40.41
CA ALA A 396 3.27 30.37 -41.29
C ALA A 396 2.03 31.22 -40.96
N GLY A 397 1.31 30.94 -39.84
CA GLY A 397 0.09 31.68 -39.49
C GLY A 397 0.16 32.44 -38.15
N ALA A 398 1.32 32.87 -37.69
CA ALA A 398 1.39 33.88 -36.64
C ALA A 398 1.13 35.25 -37.27
N PRO A 399 0.06 35.99 -36.86
CA PRO A 399 -0.04 37.40 -37.31
C PRO A 399 1.16 38.13 -36.72
N SER A 400 1.88 38.81 -37.64
CA SER A 400 2.83 39.86 -37.28
C SER A 400 2.04 40.97 -36.60
N GLU A 401 2.14 41.05 -35.25
CA GLU A 401 2.20 42.26 -34.43
C GLU A 401 2.38 41.88 -32.98
#